data_6f7e3cf62e11685bbea58cad5f7a51c1
#
_entry.id   6f7e3cf62e11685bbea58cad5f7a51c1
#
_cell.length_a   1.000
_cell.length_b   1.000
_cell.length_c   1.000
_cell.angle_alpha   90.00
_cell.angle_beta   90.00
_cell.angle_gamma   90.00
#
_symmetry.space_group_name_H-M   'P 1'
#
loop_
_entity.id
_entity.type
_entity.pdbx_description
1 polymer ?
#
loop_
_entity_poly.entity_id
_entity_poly.type
_entity_poly.pdbx_seq_one_letter_code
_entity_poly.pdbx_strand_id
1 'polypeptide(L)'
;MSPSLPKYYFRTRENGAAVFRVNAENRQRRIEMEQIALVNIRNGEIKPHGDRKLTNKDIGAIRDWIEERVQRLAWRDIDDIMRTADHLNLTTQWAQSKATPEQLEEVPDQLLLAMHDLRTVLVRKKAEALMDKDKPKGK
;
A
#
# COMPACT_ATOMS: atom_id res chain seq x y z
N MET A 1 -26.50 -21.65 4.60
CA MET A 1 -25.46 -21.29 5.57
C MET A 1 -24.97 -19.89 5.31
N SER A 2 -25.13 -19.01 6.27
CA SER A 2 -24.49 -17.72 6.19
C SER A 2 -22.98 -17.93 6.43
N PRO A 3 -22.12 -17.27 5.63
CA PRO A 3 -20.68 -17.38 5.85
C PRO A 3 -20.33 -16.87 7.26
N SER A 4 -19.46 -17.59 7.94
CA SER A 4 -18.98 -17.16 9.24
C SER A 4 -18.12 -15.91 9.09
N LEU A 5 -18.31 -14.94 9.97
CA LEU A 5 -17.50 -13.75 10.00
C LEU A 5 -16.08 -14.08 10.48
N PRO A 6 -15.08 -13.34 10.03
CA PRO A 6 -13.74 -13.51 10.54
C PRO A 6 -13.69 -13.17 12.03
N LYS A 7 -12.75 -13.75 12.75
CA LYS A 7 -12.57 -13.51 14.19
C LYS A 7 -12.00 -12.11 14.48
N TYR A 8 -11.31 -11.52 13.52
CA TYR A 8 -10.67 -10.22 13.66
C TYR A 8 -11.07 -9.32 12.52
N TYR A 9 -11.24 -8.05 12.80
CA TYR A 9 -11.48 -7.02 11.81
C TYR A 9 -10.41 -5.94 11.96
N PHE A 10 -9.80 -5.56 10.84
CA PHE A 10 -8.76 -4.54 10.78
C PHE A 10 -9.32 -3.33 10.06
N ARG A 11 -9.65 -2.29 10.82
CA ARG A 11 -10.12 -1.03 10.25
C ARG A 11 -8.92 -0.24 9.79
N THR A 12 -8.67 -0.25 8.51
CA THR A 12 -7.46 0.32 7.92
C THR A 12 -7.40 1.83 8.11
N ARG A 13 -6.20 2.32 8.39
CA ARG A 13 -5.87 3.73 8.49
C ARG A 13 -4.64 3.99 7.62
N GLU A 14 -4.24 5.26 7.49
CA GLU A 14 -3.12 5.66 6.62
C GLU A 14 -1.85 4.83 6.84
N ASN A 15 -1.45 4.64 8.09
CA ASN A 15 -0.21 3.93 8.43
C ASN A 15 -0.42 2.67 9.25
N GLY A 16 -1.63 2.11 9.23
CA GLY A 16 -1.89 0.93 10.03
C GLY A 16 -3.36 0.58 10.10
N ALA A 17 -3.79 0.14 11.28
CA ALA A 17 -5.18 -0.25 11.50
C ALA A 17 -5.55 -0.22 12.98
N ALA A 18 -6.84 -0.02 13.24
CA ALA A 18 -7.43 -0.36 14.52
C ALA A 18 -7.90 -1.81 14.44
N VAL A 19 -7.51 -2.62 15.41
CA VAL A 19 -7.80 -4.06 15.43
C VAL A 19 -8.96 -4.35 16.35
N PHE A 20 -9.93 -5.10 15.85
CA PHE A 20 -11.13 -5.47 16.58
C PHE A 20 -11.27 -6.98 16.62
N ARG A 21 -11.70 -7.49 17.79
CA ARG A 21 -12.18 -8.87 17.89
C ARG A 21 -13.65 -8.87 17.55
N VAL A 22 -14.07 -9.76 16.65
CA VAL A 22 -15.44 -9.84 16.18
C VAL A 22 -16.17 -10.96 16.89
N ASN A 23 -17.34 -10.64 17.44
CA ASN A 23 -18.22 -11.62 18.04
C ASN A 23 -19.60 -11.54 17.34
N ALA A 24 -19.94 -12.59 16.61
CA ALA A 24 -21.22 -12.71 15.94
C ALA A 24 -22.11 -13.78 16.59
N GLU A 25 -21.59 -14.52 17.57
CA GLU A 25 -22.30 -15.63 18.22
C GLU A 25 -22.93 -15.15 19.52
N ASN A 26 -23.92 -14.30 19.42
CA ASN A 26 -24.70 -13.87 20.59
C ASN A 26 -26.17 -14.13 20.37
N ARG A 27 -26.94 -14.12 21.47
CA ARG A 27 -28.38 -14.40 21.43
C ARG A 27 -29.17 -13.44 20.56
N GLN A 28 -28.66 -12.25 20.33
CA GLN A 28 -29.35 -11.20 19.60
C GLN A 28 -28.96 -11.15 18.12
N ARG A 29 -28.06 -12.03 17.67
CA ARG A 29 -27.52 -12.07 16.30
C ARG A 29 -26.94 -10.73 15.84
N ARG A 30 -26.42 -9.94 16.77
CA ARG A 30 -25.78 -8.67 16.49
C ARG A 30 -24.29 -8.89 16.31
N ILE A 31 -23.71 -8.13 15.39
CA ILE A 31 -22.26 -8.10 15.26
C ILE A 31 -21.71 -7.18 16.34
N GLU A 32 -20.91 -7.74 17.22
CA GLU A 32 -20.21 -6.97 18.27
C GLU A 32 -18.73 -6.96 17.92
N MET A 33 -18.16 -5.77 17.97
CA MET A 33 -16.74 -5.58 17.72
C MET A 33 -16.11 -4.89 18.92
N GLU A 34 -15.00 -5.44 19.37
CA GLU A 34 -14.29 -4.96 20.53
C GLU A 34 -12.88 -4.59 20.14
N GLN A 35 -12.53 -3.31 20.26
CA GLN A 35 -11.18 -2.86 19.91
C GLN A 35 -10.17 -3.44 20.88
N ILE A 36 -9.16 -4.12 20.35
CA ILE A 36 -8.12 -4.74 21.15
C ILE A 36 -6.75 -4.11 20.97
N ALA A 37 -6.49 -3.45 19.83
CA ALA A 37 -5.17 -2.89 19.57
C ALA A 37 -5.20 -1.82 18.49
N LEU A 38 -4.09 -1.08 18.40
CA LEU A 38 -3.71 -0.25 17.27
C LEU A 38 -2.39 -0.77 16.71
N VAL A 39 -2.27 -0.75 15.40
CA VAL A 39 -1.10 -1.27 14.70
C VAL A 39 -0.52 -0.21 13.79
N ASN A 40 0.81 -0.09 13.78
CA ASN A 40 1.53 0.77 12.85
C ASN A 40 2.37 -0.11 11.94
N ILE A 41 2.11 -0.05 10.63
CA ILE A 41 2.83 -0.89 9.66
C ILE A 41 4.22 -0.39 9.33
N ARG A 42 4.53 0.90 9.58
CA ARG A 42 5.86 1.45 9.30
C ARG A 42 6.93 0.86 10.21
N ASN A 43 6.61 0.71 11.50
CA ASN A 43 7.55 0.20 12.50
C ASN A 43 7.16 -1.16 13.08
N GLY A 44 6.01 -1.70 12.66
CA GLY A 44 5.51 -2.98 13.17
C GLY A 44 5.02 -2.93 14.60
N GLU A 45 4.84 -1.75 15.16
CA GLU A 45 4.42 -1.59 16.55
C GLU A 45 2.95 -2.01 16.74
N ILE A 46 2.72 -2.82 17.76
CA ILE A 46 1.39 -3.27 18.18
C ILE A 46 1.11 -2.68 19.55
N LYS A 47 0.11 -1.81 19.62
CA LYS A 47 -0.26 -1.12 20.86
C LYS A 47 -1.58 -1.68 21.39
N PRO A 48 -1.59 -2.38 22.54
CA PRO A 48 -2.85 -2.83 23.12
C PRO A 48 -3.77 -1.65 23.42
N HIS A 49 -5.07 -1.88 23.25
CA HIS A 49 -6.07 -0.86 23.57
C HIS A 49 -6.33 -0.84 25.07
N GLY A 50 -6.08 0.30 25.71
CA GLY A 50 -6.28 0.45 27.16
C GLY A 50 -5.41 -0.53 27.96
N ASP A 51 -6.00 -1.19 28.93
CA ASP A 51 -5.31 -2.14 29.82
C ASP A 51 -5.37 -3.59 29.32
N ARG A 52 -5.75 -3.79 28.07
CA ARG A 52 -5.92 -5.15 27.54
C ARG A 52 -4.60 -5.83 27.32
N LYS A 53 -4.58 -7.13 27.61
CA LYS A 53 -3.45 -8.00 27.29
C LYS A 53 -3.80 -8.79 26.04
N LEU A 54 -2.94 -8.69 25.04
CA LEU A 54 -3.11 -9.44 23.80
C LEU A 54 -2.62 -10.87 24.00
N THR A 55 -3.43 -11.82 23.53
CA THR A 55 -3.03 -13.24 23.55
C THR A 55 -2.04 -13.50 22.43
N ASN A 56 -1.32 -14.63 22.49
CA ASN A 56 -0.43 -15.04 21.41
C ASN A 56 -1.18 -15.20 20.08
N LYS A 57 -2.43 -15.64 20.14
CA LYS A 57 -3.30 -15.76 18.97
C LYS A 57 -3.61 -14.39 18.37
N ASP A 58 -3.89 -13.40 19.21
CA ASP A 58 -4.15 -12.03 18.79
C ASP A 58 -2.93 -11.45 18.09
N ILE A 59 -1.74 -11.60 18.68
CA ILE A 59 -0.48 -11.09 18.13
C ILE A 59 -0.16 -11.78 16.81
N GLY A 60 -0.37 -13.09 16.72
CA GLY A 60 -0.15 -13.85 15.50
C GLY A 60 -1.03 -13.37 14.36
N ALA A 61 -2.33 -13.17 14.63
CA ALA A 61 -3.27 -12.66 13.63
C ALA A 61 -2.88 -11.25 13.15
N ILE A 62 -2.44 -10.39 14.08
CA ILE A 62 -2.02 -9.03 13.76
C ILE A 62 -0.75 -9.05 12.90
N ARG A 63 0.23 -9.88 13.24
CA ARG A 63 1.47 -9.98 12.46
C ARG A 63 1.21 -10.51 11.05
N ASP A 64 0.35 -11.49 10.92
CA ASP A 64 -0.04 -12.02 9.60
C ASP A 64 -0.71 -10.93 8.76
N TRP A 65 -1.59 -10.14 9.38
CA TRP A 65 -2.24 -9.02 8.68
C TRP A 65 -1.23 -7.96 8.24
N ILE A 66 -0.26 -7.60 9.11
CA ILE A 66 0.77 -6.62 8.78
C ILE A 66 1.55 -7.08 7.55
N GLU A 67 2.01 -8.33 7.54
CA GLU A 67 2.77 -8.89 6.43
C GLU A 67 1.98 -8.85 5.13
N GLU A 68 0.74 -9.30 5.17
CA GLU A 68 -0.16 -9.28 4.00
C GLU A 68 -0.44 -7.86 3.52
N ARG A 69 -0.63 -6.92 4.46
CA ARG A 69 -0.91 -5.52 4.13
C ARG A 69 0.28 -4.84 3.47
N VAL A 70 1.49 -5.09 3.97
CA VAL A 70 2.73 -4.55 3.38
C VAL A 70 2.86 -5.03 1.93
N GLN A 71 2.62 -6.30 1.68
CA GLN A 71 2.66 -6.85 0.31
C GLN A 71 1.59 -6.22 -0.58
N ARG A 72 0.38 -6.06 -0.07
CA ARG A 72 -0.72 -5.46 -0.82
C ARG A 72 -0.45 -4.01 -1.19
N LEU A 73 0.13 -3.23 -0.26
CA LEU A 73 0.50 -1.84 -0.54
C LEU A 73 1.61 -1.76 -1.58
N ALA A 74 2.58 -2.66 -1.52
CA ALA A 74 3.63 -2.74 -2.54
C ALA A 74 3.05 -3.04 -3.92
N TRP A 75 2.08 -3.96 -4.01
CA TRP A 75 1.36 -4.24 -5.25
C TRP A 75 0.60 -3.03 -5.78
N ARG A 76 -0.03 -2.25 -4.89
CA ARG A 76 -0.73 -1.03 -5.27
C ARG A 76 0.22 0.00 -5.88
N ASP A 77 1.40 0.14 -5.29
CA ASP A 77 2.41 1.06 -5.83
C ASP A 77 2.80 0.68 -7.26
N ILE A 78 3.05 -0.61 -7.50
CA ILE A 78 3.36 -1.11 -8.85
C ILE A 78 2.20 -0.87 -9.81
N ASP A 79 0.97 -1.16 -9.37
CA ASP A 79 -0.23 -0.96 -10.20
C ASP A 79 -0.40 0.52 -10.57
N ASP A 80 -0.20 1.43 -9.61
CA ASP A 80 -0.27 2.88 -9.85
C ASP A 80 0.80 3.34 -10.84
N ILE A 81 2.00 2.79 -10.74
CA ILE A 81 3.10 3.10 -11.67
C ILE A 81 2.75 2.62 -13.08
N MET A 82 2.18 1.43 -13.20
CA MET A 82 1.75 0.91 -14.50
C MET A 82 0.65 1.78 -15.10
N ARG A 83 -0.29 2.26 -14.30
CA ARG A 83 -1.32 3.21 -14.75
C ARG A 83 -0.70 4.53 -15.18
N THR A 84 0.34 4.99 -14.49
CA THR A 84 1.06 6.19 -14.86
C THR A 84 1.68 6.04 -16.26
N ALA A 85 2.29 4.88 -16.53
CA ALA A 85 2.84 4.59 -17.86
C ALA A 85 1.77 4.62 -18.93
N ASP A 86 0.60 3.99 -18.67
CA ASP A 86 -0.53 4.02 -19.61
C ASP A 86 -1.01 5.45 -19.85
N HIS A 87 -1.12 6.24 -18.80
CA HIS A 87 -1.56 7.63 -18.90
C HIS A 87 -0.58 8.47 -19.71
N LEU A 88 0.73 8.27 -19.51
CA LEU A 88 1.76 8.95 -20.31
C LEU A 88 1.65 8.59 -21.79
N ASN A 89 1.38 7.32 -22.11
CA ASN A 89 1.18 6.89 -23.49
C ASN A 89 -0.03 7.55 -24.13
N LEU A 90 -1.14 7.64 -23.39
CA LEU A 90 -2.34 8.33 -23.87
C LEU A 90 -2.09 9.83 -24.04
N THR A 91 -1.35 10.44 -23.14
CA THR A 91 -0.98 11.86 -23.23
C THR A 91 -0.10 12.12 -24.47
N THR A 92 0.82 11.20 -24.76
CA THR A 92 1.65 11.27 -25.97
C THR A 92 0.78 11.27 -27.22
N GLN A 93 -0.19 10.36 -27.29
CA GLN A 93 -1.11 10.25 -28.41
C GLN A 93 -1.94 11.54 -28.57
N TRP A 94 -2.44 12.07 -27.46
CA TRP A 94 -3.17 13.34 -27.46
C TRP A 94 -2.31 14.48 -28.00
N ALA A 95 -1.08 14.59 -27.54
CA ALA A 95 -0.16 15.65 -27.96
C ALA A 95 0.15 15.57 -29.46
N GLN A 96 0.26 14.35 -30.01
CA GLN A 96 0.55 14.15 -31.43
C GLN A 96 -0.65 14.42 -32.36
N SER A 97 -1.86 14.03 -31.93
CA SER A 97 -2.98 13.96 -32.85
C SER A 97 -4.14 14.90 -32.55
N LYS A 98 -4.30 15.36 -31.32
CA LYS A 98 -5.48 16.14 -30.93
C LYS A 98 -5.17 17.51 -30.37
N ALA A 99 -3.99 17.73 -29.81
CA ALA A 99 -3.66 18.98 -29.14
C ALA A 99 -3.54 20.13 -30.15
N THR A 100 -4.16 21.25 -29.84
CA THR A 100 -3.98 22.47 -30.58
C THR A 100 -2.71 23.19 -30.11
N PRO A 101 -2.13 24.11 -30.97
CA PRO A 101 -0.96 24.88 -30.50
C PRO A 101 -1.24 25.64 -29.19
N GLU A 102 -2.44 26.18 -29.02
CA GLU A 102 -2.83 26.90 -27.80
C GLU A 102 -2.85 25.98 -26.59
N GLN A 103 -3.36 24.75 -26.74
CA GLN A 103 -3.37 23.77 -25.67
C GLN A 103 -1.96 23.34 -25.28
N LEU A 104 -1.07 23.22 -26.27
CA LEU A 104 0.33 22.84 -26.00
C LEU A 104 1.05 23.92 -25.19
N GLU A 105 0.69 25.20 -25.39
CA GLU A 105 1.22 26.28 -24.56
C GLU A 105 0.76 26.20 -23.11
N GLU A 106 -0.44 25.61 -22.85
CA GLU A 106 -0.97 25.41 -21.50
C GLU A 106 -0.30 24.26 -20.77
N VAL A 107 0.38 23.36 -21.48
CA VAL A 107 1.09 22.24 -20.84
C VAL A 107 2.29 22.79 -20.08
N PRO A 108 2.34 22.62 -18.75
CA PRO A 108 3.44 23.21 -17.97
C PRO A 108 4.75 22.49 -18.20
N ASP A 109 5.84 23.24 -18.20
CA ASP A 109 7.20 22.70 -18.31
C ASP A 109 7.53 21.77 -17.14
N GLN A 110 6.82 21.90 -15.99
CA GLN A 110 6.95 20.99 -14.85
C GLN A 110 6.73 19.53 -15.25
N LEU A 111 5.89 19.26 -16.24
CA LEU A 111 5.71 17.87 -16.71
C LEU A 111 7.00 17.30 -17.28
N LEU A 112 7.68 18.08 -18.13
CA LEU A 112 8.97 17.67 -18.71
C LEU A 112 10.03 17.49 -17.62
N LEU A 113 10.08 18.41 -16.65
CA LEU A 113 11.05 18.35 -15.55
C LEU A 113 10.78 17.16 -14.63
N ALA A 114 9.51 16.88 -14.32
CA ALA A 114 9.14 15.74 -13.51
C ALA A 114 9.49 14.42 -14.21
N MET A 115 9.26 14.32 -15.51
CA MET A 115 9.64 13.15 -16.29
C MET A 115 11.15 12.96 -16.31
N HIS A 116 11.91 14.04 -16.44
CA HIS A 116 13.37 14.02 -16.41
C HIS A 116 13.86 13.48 -15.06
N ASP A 117 13.33 14.02 -13.96
CA ASP A 117 13.73 13.60 -12.62
C ASP A 117 13.42 12.12 -12.37
N LEU A 118 12.24 11.68 -12.76
CA LEU A 118 11.85 10.29 -12.59
C LEU A 118 12.75 9.37 -13.39
N ARG A 119 13.04 9.72 -14.66
CA ARG A 119 13.94 8.95 -15.50
C ARG A 119 15.33 8.84 -14.88
N THR A 120 15.86 9.95 -14.40
CA THR A 120 17.20 10.00 -13.78
C THR A 120 17.29 9.07 -12.58
N VAL A 121 16.28 9.11 -11.70
CA VAL A 121 16.25 8.26 -10.50
C VAL A 121 16.10 6.79 -10.86
N LEU A 122 15.19 6.46 -11.79
CA LEU A 122 14.96 5.07 -12.18
C LEU A 122 16.20 4.46 -12.85
N VAL A 123 16.86 5.19 -13.74
CA VAL A 123 18.08 4.71 -14.42
C VAL A 123 19.17 4.44 -13.38
N ARG A 124 19.39 5.38 -12.46
CA ARG A 124 20.39 5.23 -11.40
C ARG A 124 20.09 4.03 -10.50
N LYS A 125 18.87 3.92 -10.03
CA LYS A 125 18.47 2.85 -9.10
C LYS A 125 18.55 1.47 -9.75
N LYS A 126 18.18 1.37 -11.02
CA LYS A 126 18.31 0.09 -11.74
C LYS A 126 19.77 -0.28 -11.99
N ALA A 127 20.63 0.70 -12.25
CA ALA A 127 22.05 0.47 -12.39
C ALA A 127 22.67 0.00 -11.06
N GLU A 128 22.31 0.65 -9.95
CA GLU A 128 22.76 0.24 -8.62
C GLU A 128 22.32 -1.19 -8.30
N ALA A 129 21.08 -1.55 -8.63
CA ALA A 129 20.56 -2.89 -8.40
C ALA A 129 21.32 -3.95 -9.20
N LEU A 130 21.67 -3.65 -10.44
CA LEU A 130 22.48 -4.56 -11.27
C LEU A 130 23.88 -4.75 -10.70
N MET A 131 24.50 -3.67 -10.23
CA MET A 131 25.83 -3.74 -9.59
C MET A 131 25.80 -4.59 -8.32
N ASP A 132 24.74 -4.47 -7.52
CA ASP A 132 24.56 -5.27 -6.30
C ASP A 132 24.37 -6.76 -6.61
N LYS A 133 23.69 -7.09 -7.72
CA LYS A 133 23.53 -8.47 -8.15
C LYS A 133 24.83 -9.11 -8.61
N ASP A 134 25.74 -8.30 -9.18
CA ASP A 134 27.02 -8.75 -9.67
C ASP A 134 28.08 -8.88 -8.56
N LYS A 135 27.78 -8.39 -7.35
CA LYS A 135 28.71 -8.54 -6.22
C LYS A 135 28.77 -10.00 -5.77
N PRO A 136 29.99 -10.51 -5.50
CA PRO A 136 30.09 -11.88 -4.99
C PRO A 136 29.36 -12.02 -3.66
N LYS A 137 28.53 -13.05 -3.56
CA LYS A 137 27.87 -13.40 -2.31
C LYS A 137 28.89 -14.06 -1.38
N GLY A 138 29.00 -13.50 -0.19
CA GLY A 138 29.77 -14.14 0.85
C GLY A 138 30.93 -13.29 1.34
N LYS A 139 31.08 -13.28 2.60
CA LYS A 139 32.00 -12.54 3.48
C LYS A 139 31.52 -11.17 3.79
#